data_6877db73ec6729bf4d6db5ddfaeed6ad
#
_entry.id   6877db73ec6729bf4d6db5ddfaeed6ad
#
_cell.length_a   1.000
_cell.length_b   1.000
_cell.length_c   1.000
_cell.angle_alpha   90.00
_cell.angle_beta   90.00
_cell.angle_gamma   90.00
#
_symmetry.space_group_name_H-M   'P 1'
#
loop_
_entity.id
_entity.type
_entity.pdbx_description
1 polymer ?
#
loop_
_entity_poly.entity_id
_entity_poly.type
_entity_poly.pdbx_seq_one_letter_code
_entity_poly.pdbx_strand_id
1 'polypeptide(L)'
;MNHNQEFNAPFVEEEEEQSVSIRDIISKYIDHQKVVIIRRTKFDLAKDEKRVHILEGYKIAQDNIDEVIKIIKSAKSDDEAKINLMNRFGLDEIQSEAILELKLRRLTGLERDKIEAELAELLKEIEELKAILASEQKVLDIIKDELLEIKEK
;
A
#
# COMPACT_ATOMS: atom_id res chain seq x y z
N MET A 1 30.09 5.96 -59.99
CA MET A 1 29.96 6.15 -58.55
C MET A 1 28.85 7.11 -58.20
N ASN A 2 27.83 6.63 -57.60
CA ASN A 2 26.66 7.48 -57.24
C ASN A 2 26.80 8.09 -55.87
N HIS A 3 27.52 9.20 -55.77
CA HIS A 3 27.61 9.98 -54.54
C HIS A 3 26.25 10.46 -54.02
N ASN A 4 25.27 10.65 -54.92
CA ASN A 4 23.91 11.12 -54.57
C ASN A 4 23.09 10.04 -53.82
N GLN A 5 23.30 8.75 -54.09
CA GLN A 5 22.60 7.68 -53.38
C GLN A 5 23.16 7.50 -51.97
N GLU A 6 24.46 7.68 -51.78
CA GLU A 6 25.10 7.59 -50.49
C GLU A 6 24.73 8.80 -49.58
N PHE A 7 24.39 9.95 -50.21
CA PHE A 7 24.01 11.16 -49.48
C PHE A 7 22.57 11.16 -48.99
N ASN A 8 21.64 10.52 -49.72
CA ASN A 8 20.23 10.52 -49.38
C ASN A 8 19.79 9.38 -48.47
N ALA A 9 20.42 8.23 -48.53
CA ALA A 9 20.09 7.07 -47.71
C ALA A 9 20.26 7.29 -46.21
N PRO A 10 21.36 7.89 -45.70
CA PRO A 10 21.51 8.17 -44.27
C PRO A 10 20.48 9.17 -43.73
N PHE A 11 20.00 10.11 -44.57
CA PHE A 11 19.05 11.14 -44.15
C PHE A 11 17.64 10.59 -43.94
N VAL A 12 17.20 9.67 -44.79
CA VAL A 12 15.89 9.02 -44.66
C VAL A 12 15.88 8.06 -43.48
N GLU A 13 16.98 7.33 -43.26
CA GLU A 13 17.15 6.45 -42.11
C GLU A 13 17.12 7.22 -40.79
N GLU A 14 17.76 8.39 -40.70
CA GLU A 14 17.73 9.23 -39.52
C GLU A 14 16.34 9.74 -39.16
N GLU A 15 15.54 10.15 -40.13
CA GLU A 15 14.16 10.60 -39.89
C GLU A 15 13.26 9.45 -39.47
N GLU A 16 13.38 8.26 -40.04
CA GLU A 16 12.64 7.08 -39.65
C GLU A 16 13.09 6.59 -38.27
N GLU A 17 14.36 6.59 -37.96
CA GLU A 17 14.91 6.23 -36.65
C GLU A 17 14.44 7.20 -35.57
N GLN A 18 14.41 8.51 -35.82
CA GLN A 18 13.90 9.51 -34.88
C GLN A 18 12.41 9.31 -34.61
N SER A 19 11.60 9.05 -35.63
CA SER A 19 10.16 8.80 -35.46
C SER A 19 9.88 7.54 -34.65
N VAL A 20 10.58 6.44 -34.90
CA VAL A 20 10.50 5.19 -34.15
C VAL A 20 11.04 5.41 -32.73
N SER A 21 12.13 6.16 -32.58
CA SER A 21 12.73 6.48 -31.28
C SER A 21 11.79 7.26 -30.37
N ILE A 22 11.00 8.21 -30.89
CA ILE A 22 10.02 8.97 -30.10
C ILE A 22 8.89 8.06 -29.61
N ARG A 23 8.36 7.21 -30.48
CA ARG A 23 7.34 6.22 -30.10
C ARG A 23 7.87 5.26 -29.06
N ASP A 24 9.09 4.81 -29.23
CA ASP A 24 9.78 3.93 -28.30
C ASP A 24 9.95 4.58 -26.93
N ILE A 25 10.36 5.85 -26.89
CA ILE A 25 10.53 6.63 -25.66
C ILE A 25 9.19 6.76 -24.94
N ILE A 26 8.10 7.07 -25.64
CA ILE A 26 6.76 7.20 -25.07
C ILE A 26 6.29 5.85 -24.54
N SER A 27 6.45 4.79 -25.31
CA SER A 27 6.07 3.43 -24.91
C SER A 27 6.83 2.97 -23.65
N LYS A 28 8.14 3.19 -23.62
CA LYS A 28 8.98 2.89 -22.46
C LYS A 28 8.60 3.71 -21.23
N TYR A 29 8.27 4.98 -21.44
CA TYR A 29 7.79 5.85 -20.36
C TYR A 29 6.50 5.30 -19.74
N ILE A 30 5.52 4.95 -20.56
CA ILE A 30 4.25 4.37 -20.08
C ILE A 30 4.50 3.05 -19.35
N ASP A 31 5.32 2.17 -19.91
CA ASP A 31 5.66 0.89 -19.28
C ASP A 31 6.36 1.09 -17.94
N HIS A 32 7.26 2.06 -17.87
CA HIS A 32 7.93 2.44 -16.62
C HIS A 32 6.94 2.96 -15.58
N GLN A 33 6.02 3.84 -15.99
CA GLN A 33 4.99 4.37 -15.10
C GLN A 33 4.04 3.28 -14.60
N LYS A 34 3.69 2.30 -15.43
CA LYS A 34 2.92 1.14 -14.98
C LYS A 34 3.62 0.40 -13.84
N VAL A 35 4.92 0.15 -13.99
CA VAL A 35 5.73 -0.52 -12.97
C VAL A 35 5.75 0.30 -11.66
N VAL A 36 5.95 1.61 -11.77
CA VAL A 36 5.99 2.51 -10.62
C VAL A 36 4.64 2.49 -9.87
N ILE A 37 3.53 2.60 -10.59
CA ILE A 37 2.19 2.62 -9.99
C ILE A 37 1.86 1.29 -9.34
N ILE A 38 2.14 0.17 -10.02
CA ILE A 38 1.91 -1.16 -9.47
C ILE A 38 2.74 -1.37 -8.20
N ARG A 39 4.00 -0.98 -8.21
CA ARG A 39 4.89 -1.10 -7.04
C ARG A 39 4.39 -0.25 -5.87
N ARG A 40 4.02 1.00 -6.13
CA ARG A 40 3.46 1.92 -5.13
C ARG A 40 2.16 1.35 -4.54
N THR A 41 1.28 0.86 -5.40
CA THR A 41 -0.01 0.30 -4.99
C THR A 41 0.17 -0.95 -4.12
N LYS A 42 1.10 -1.83 -4.49
CA LYS A 42 1.44 -3.01 -3.67
C LYS A 42 2.01 -2.62 -2.31
N PHE A 43 2.86 -1.59 -2.28
CA PHE A 43 3.42 -1.07 -1.03
C PHE A 43 2.32 -0.52 -0.12
N ASP A 44 1.44 0.31 -0.65
CA ASP A 44 0.32 0.90 0.10
C ASP A 44 -0.65 -0.18 0.59
N LEU A 45 -0.93 -1.18 -0.24
CA LEU A 45 -1.78 -2.31 0.13
C LEU A 45 -1.18 -3.10 1.30
N ALA A 46 0.10 -3.44 1.23
CA ALA A 46 0.78 -4.17 2.30
C ALA A 46 0.80 -3.38 3.62
N LYS A 47 1.02 -2.07 3.53
CA LYS A 47 0.98 -1.15 4.67
C LYS A 47 -0.41 -1.12 5.31
N ASP A 48 -1.44 -0.98 4.50
CA ASP A 48 -2.82 -0.94 4.98
C ASP A 48 -3.26 -2.27 5.61
N GLU A 49 -2.91 -3.39 4.97
CA GLU A 49 -3.21 -4.73 5.51
C GLU A 49 -2.53 -4.97 6.86
N LYS A 50 -1.29 -4.52 7.01
CA LYS A 50 -0.56 -4.60 8.28
C LYS A 50 -1.25 -3.76 9.36
N ARG A 51 -1.69 -2.55 9.02
CA ARG A 51 -2.41 -1.68 9.96
C ARG A 51 -3.77 -2.27 10.36
N VAL A 52 -4.52 -2.79 9.40
CA VAL A 52 -5.79 -3.48 9.66
C VAL A 52 -5.60 -4.63 10.63
N HIS A 53 -4.56 -5.42 10.43
CA HIS A 53 -4.24 -6.55 11.32
C HIS A 53 -4.01 -6.11 12.77
N ILE A 54 -3.30 -5.00 12.97
CA ILE A 54 -3.09 -4.40 14.29
C ILE A 54 -4.41 -3.88 14.88
N LEU A 55 -5.22 -3.18 14.08
CA LEU A 55 -6.52 -2.65 14.53
C LEU A 55 -7.50 -3.76 14.91
N GLU A 56 -7.50 -4.87 14.21
CA GLU A 56 -8.27 -6.06 14.58
C GLU A 56 -7.84 -6.61 15.95
N GLY A 57 -6.54 -6.61 16.22
CA GLY A 57 -6.01 -6.95 17.55
C GLY A 57 -6.51 -5.99 18.64
N TYR A 58 -6.50 -4.69 18.38
CA TYR A 58 -7.04 -3.69 19.31
C TYR A 58 -8.53 -3.89 19.57
N LYS A 59 -9.30 -4.25 18.55
CA LYS A 59 -10.73 -4.53 18.70
C LYS A 59 -10.98 -5.73 19.62
N ILE A 60 -10.22 -6.79 19.46
CA ILE A 60 -10.29 -7.96 20.32
C ILE A 60 -9.94 -7.57 21.77
N ALA A 61 -8.91 -6.76 21.95
CA ALA A 61 -8.53 -6.27 23.28
C ALA A 61 -9.61 -5.41 23.93
N GLN A 62 -10.25 -4.53 23.16
CA GLN A 62 -11.36 -3.69 23.65
C GLN A 62 -12.57 -4.52 24.05
N ASP A 63 -12.91 -5.54 23.29
CA ASP A 63 -14.05 -6.43 23.57
C ASP A 63 -13.79 -7.29 24.81
N ASN A 64 -12.54 -7.46 25.22
CA ASN A 64 -12.13 -8.30 26.35
C ASN A 64 -11.22 -7.53 27.32
N ILE A 65 -11.49 -6.24 27.53
CA ILE A 65 -10.58 -5.33 28.23
C ILE A 65 -10.25 -5.77 29.66
N ASP A 66 -11.22 -6.26 30.41
CA ASP A 66 -11.01 -6.66 31.80
C ASP A 66 -10.06 -7.85 31.89
N GLU A 67 -10.22 -8.81 31.00
CA GLU A 67 -9.37 -9.99 30.92
C GLU A 67 -7.96 -9.63 30.43
N VAL A 68 -7.84 -8.73 29.45
CA VAL A 68 -6.56 -8.23 28.96
C VAL A 68 -5.78 -7.54 30.07
N ILE A 69 -6.42 -6.67 30.84
CA ILE A 69 -5.80 -6.00 32.00
C ILE A 69 -5.34 -7.01 33.03
N LYS A 70 -6.16 -8.00 33.32
CA LYS A 70 -5.83 -9.06 34.27
C LYS A 70 -4.60 -9.84 33.83
N ILE A 71 -4.51 -10.21 32.56
CA ILE A 71 -3.36 -10.94 31.99
C ILE A 71 -2.09 -10.09 32.09
N ILE A 72 -2.16 -8.81 31.74
CA ILE A 72 -1.01 -7.91 31.81
C ILE A 72 -0.54 -7.70 33.25
N LYS A 73 -1.46 -7.49 34.18
CA LYS A 73 -1.13 -7.29 35.59
C LYS A 73 -0.55 -8.53 36.28
N SER A 74 -0.98 -9.73 35.89
CA SER A 74 -0.52 -10.98 36.50
C SER A 74 0.77 -11.52 35.89
N ALA A 75 1.19 -10.99 34.74
CA ALA A 75 2.42 -11.41 34.07
C ALA A 75 3.66 -10.88 34.79
N LYS A 76 4.70 -11.70 34.83
CA LYS A 76 5.98 -11.35 35.44
C LYS A 76 6.90 -10.58 34.51
N SER A 77 6.63 -10.63 33.22
CA SER A 77 7.40 -9.93 32.17
C SER A 77 6.51 -9.60 30.98
N ASP A 78 6.98 -8.71 30.11
CA ASP A 78 6.28 -8.39 28.87
C ASP A 78 6.19 -9.61 27.95
N ASP A 79 7.22 -10.45 27.91
CA ASP A 79 7.22 -11.69 27.12
C ASP A 79 6.15 -12.67 27.61
N GLU A 80 5.99 -12.83 28.91
CA GLU A 80 4.94 -13.68 29.49
C GLU A 80 3.56 -13.14 29.18
N ALA A 81 3.35 -11.81 29.29
CA ALA A 81 2.10 -11.15 28.93
C ALA A 81 1.77 -11.36 27.46
N LYS A 82 2.76 -11.21 26.57
CA LYS A 82 2.61 -11.44 25.13
C LYS A 82 2.15 -12.86 24.82
N ILE A 83 2.84 -13.85 25.38
CA ILE A 83 2.51 -15.26 25.19
C ILE A 83 1.10 -15.57 25.70
N ASN A 84 0.72 -15.04 26.85
CA ASN A 84 -0.59 -15.27 27.45
C ASN A 84 -1.70 -14.63 26.61
N LEU A 85 -1.49 -13.43 26.06
CA LEU A 85 -2.44 -12.79 25.14
C LEU A 85 -2.60 -13.59 23.85
N MET A 86 -1.50 -14.06 23.29
CA MET A 86 -1.53 -14.89 22.08
C MET A 86 -2.32 -16.18 22.30
N ASN A 87 -2.08 -16.86 23.39
CA ASN A 87 -2.73 -18.13 23.71
C ASN A 87 -4.21 -17.94 24.02
N ARG A 88 -4.56 -16.88 24.74
CA ARG A 88 -5.94 -16.68 25.20
C ARG A 88 -6.88 -16.21 24.10
N PHE A 89 -6.43 -15.31 23.21
CA PHE A 89 -7.25 -14.66 22.22
C PHE A 89 -6.93 -15.07 20.77
N GLY A 90 -5.97 -15.96 20.58
CA GLY A 90 -5.55 -16.35 19.23
C GLY A 90 -4.86 -15.23 18.45
N LEU A 91 -4.25 -14.28 19.16
CA LEU A 91 -3.50 -13.19 18.55
C LEU A 91 -2.11 -13.65 18.12
N ASP A 92 -1.54 -12.97 17.15
CA ASP A 92 -0.15 -13.18 16.79
C ASP A 92 0.80 -12.27 17.59
N GLU A 93 2.09 -12.42 17.36
CA GLU A 93 3.12 -11.67 18.04
C GLU A 93 2.99 -10.16 17.80
N ILE A 94 2.74 -9.76 16.55
CA ILE A 94 2.62 -8.34 16.15
C ILE A 94 1.44 -7.68 16.85
N GLN A 95 0.28 -8.35 16.87
CA GLN A 95 -0.92 -7.84 17.55
C GLN A 95 -0.73 -7.75 19.05
N SER A 96 -0.12 -8.76 19.66
CA SER A 96 0.11 -8.80 21.09
C SER A 96 1.11 -7.74 21.54
N GLU A 97 2.19 -7.53 20.81
CA GLU A 97 3.14 -6.45 21.07
C GLU A 97 2.47 -5.07 20.95
N ALA A 98 1.64 -4.88 19.94
CA ALA A 98 0.91 -3.63 19.74
C ALA A 98 -0.04 -3.35 20.92
N ILE A 99 -0.73 -4.35 21.42
CA ILE A 99 -1.61 -4.23 22.60
C ILE A 99 -0.81 -3.83 23.85
N LEU A 100 0.35 -4.44 24.06
CA LEU A 100 1.21 -4.13 25.21
C LEU A 100 1.76 -2.68 25.15
N GLU A 101 2.04 -2.18 23.97
CA GLU A 101 2.51 -0.81 23.76
C GLU A 101 1.39 0.22 23.85
N LEU A 102 0.13 -0.20 23.70
CA LEU A 102 -1.02 0.68 23.71
C LEU A 102 -1.31 1.22 25.12
N LYS A 103 -1.51 2.53 25.22
CA LYS A 103 -1.93 3.13 26.49
C LYS A 103 -3.37 2.76 26.78
N LEU A 104 -3.68 2.44 28.05
CA LEU A 104 -5.01 2.00 28.48
C LEU A 104 -6.13 2.95 28.04
N ARG A 105 -5.88 4.27 28.03
CA ARG A 105 -6.88 5.25 27.60
C ARG A 105 -7.34 5.04 26.15
N ARG A 106 -6.50 4.44 25.30
CA ARG A 106 -6.85 4.15 23.90
C ARG A 106 -7.84 2.99 23.76
N LEU A 107 -8.09 2.29 24.83
CA LEU A 107 -9.09 1.22 24.89
C LEU A 107 -10.44 1.72 25.43
N THR A 108 -10.59 3.04 25.66
CA THR A 108 -11.85 3.65 26.06
C THR A 108 -12.87 3.68 24.91
N GLY A 109 -14.13 3.93 25.25
CA GLY A 109 -15.22 3.98 24.25
C GLY A 109 -15.00 5.02 23.15
N LEU A 110 -14.46 6.20 23.48
CA LEU A 110 -14.17 7.24 22.47
C LEU A 110 -13.09 6.80 21.48
N GLU A 111 -12.04 6.17 21.97
CA GLU A 111 -10.98 5.65 21.09
C GLU A 111 -11.45 4.41 20.30
N ARG A 112 -12.41 3.66 20.84
CA ARG A 112 -13.06 2.55 20.14
C ARG A 112 -13.72 3.04 18.85
N ASP A 113 -14.46 4.13 18.90
CA ASP A 113 -15.11 4.70 17.71
C ASP A 113 -14.07 5.14 16.67
N LYS A 114 -12.97 5.70 17.10
CA LYS A 114 -11.86 6.11 16.22
C LYS A 114 -11.20 4.90 15.55
N ILE A 115 -10.97 3.83 16.29
CA ILE A 115 -10.40 2.58 15.77
C ILE A 115 -11.34 1.95 14.76
N GLU A 116 -12.63 1.90 15.04
CA GLU A 116 -13.64 1.36 14.11
C GLU A 116 -13.73 2.21 12.84
N ALA A 117 -13.67 3.54 12.95
CA ALA A 117 -13.68 4.44 11.80
C ALA A 117 -12.43 4.28 10.94
N GLU A 118 -11.25 4.20 11.55
CA GLU A 118 -9.99 3.94 10.84
C GLU A 118 -10.02 2.60 10.13
N LEU A 119 -10.51 1.56 10.79
CA LEU A 119 -10.66 0.23 10.20
C LEU A 119 -11.56 0.26 8.97
N ALA A 120 -12.71 0.93 9.05
CA ALA A 120 -13.63 1.05 7.93
C ALA A 120 -13.00 1.78 6.73
N GLU A 121 -12.28 2.86 6.97
CA GLU A 121 -11.57 3.60 5.92
C GLU A 121 -10.47 2.76 5.26
N LEU A 122 -9.68 2.04 6.05
CA LEU A 122 -8.62 1.19 5.54
C LEU A 122 -9.15 0.02 4.72
N LEU A 123 -10.24 -0.61 5.16
CA LEU A 123 -10.87 -1.69 4.40
C LEU A 123 -11.38 -1.20 3.04
N LYS A 124 -11.94 0.00 3.00
CA LYS A 124 -12.36 0.65 1.75
C LYS A 124 -11.16 0.92 0.84
N GLU A 125 -10.09 1.49 1.38
CA GLU A 125 -8.86 1.77 0.63
C GLU A 125 -8.22 0.49 0.10
N ILE A 126 -8.20 -0.58 0.89
CA ILE A 126 -7.70 -1.90 0.47
C ILE A 126 -8.48 -2.42 -0.75
N GLU A 127 -9.81 -2.30 -0.75
CA GLU A 127 -10.64 -2.69 -1.89
C GLU A 127 -10.29 -1.87 -3.14
N GLU A 128 -10.09 -0.57 -2.99
CA GLU A 128 -9.69 0.31 -4.09
C GLU A 128 -8.29 -0.06 -4.63
N LEU A 129 -7.32 -0.32 -3.75
CA LEU A 129 -5.97 -0.72 -4.13
C LEU A 129 -5.95 -2.09 -4.82
N LYS A 130 -6.71 -3.05 -4.33
CA LYS A 130 -6.87 -4.35 -4.98
C LYS A 130 -7.49 -4.22 -6.38
N ALA A 131 -8.47 -3.33 -6.52
CA ALA A 131 -9.10 -3.07 -7.81
C ALA A 131 -8.10 -2.47 -8.83
N ILE A 132 -7.20 -1.60 -8.39
CA ILE A 132 -6.14 -1.05 -9.24
C ILE A 132 -5.21 -2.18 -9.72
N LEU A 133 -4.78 -3.06 -8.82
CA LEU A 133 -3.90 -4.18 -9.17
C LEU A 133 -4.55 -5.19 -10.10
N ALA A 134 -5.88 -5.30 -10.08
CA ALA A 134 -6.64 -6.23 -10.91
C ALA A 134 -6.97 -5.66 -12.30
N SER A 135 -6.74 -4.37 -12.58
CA SER A 135 -7.16 -3.70 -13.81
C SER A 135 -6.04 -2.88 -14.44
N GLU A 136 -5.55 -3.32 -15.59
CA GLU A 136 -4.59 -2.55 -16.39
C GLU A 136 -5.17 -1.18 -16.79
N GLN A 137 -6.48 -1.12 -17.09
CA GLN A 137 -7.14 0.11 -17.44
C GLN A 137 -7.11 1.14 -16.30
N LYS A 138 -7.30 0.70 -15.05
CA LYS A 138 -7.22 1.60 -13.89
C LYS A 138 -5.81 2.15 -13.69
N VAL A 139 -4.79 1.35 -13.94
CA VAL A 139 -3.39 1.82 -13.91
C VAL A 139 -3.17 2.89 -14.97
N LEU A 140 -3.66 2.68 -16.18
CA LEU A 140 -3.57 3.67 -17.27
C LEU A 140 -4.33 4.94 -16.94
N ASP A 141 -5.49 4.85 -16.32
CA ASP A 141 -6.28 6.01 -15.89
C ASP A 141 -5.52 6.85 -14.86
N ILE A 142 -4.81 6.22 -13.93
CA ILE A 142 -3.97 6.91 -12.95
C ILE A 142 -2.83 7.64 -13.64
N ILE A 143 -2.16 7.01 -14.60
CA ILE A 143 -1.09 7.65 -15.39
C ILE A 143 -1.63 8.89 -16.09
N LYS A 144 -2.79 8.78 -16.71
CA LYS A 144 -3.45 9.88 -17.40
C LYS A 144 -3.77 11.03 -16.45
N ASP A 145 -4.34 10.74 -15.29
CA ASP A 145 -4.69 11.75 -14.29
C ASP A 145 -3.45 12.47 -13.75
N GLU A 146 -2.37 11.76 -13.48
CA GLU A 146 -1.11 12.35 -13.02
C GLU A 146 -0.48 13.25 -14.09
N LEU A 147 -0.55 12.87 -15.36
CA LEU A 147 -0.09 13.70 -16.47
C LEU A 147 -0.94 14.98 -16.64
N LEU A 148 -2.23 14.89 -16.43
CA LEU A 148 -3.13 16.07 -16.48
C LEU A 148 -2.85 17.02 -15.32
N GLU A 149 -2.55 16.54 -14.13
CA GLU A 149 -2.12 17.38 -13.01
C GLU A 149 -0.83 18.15 -13.31
N ILE A 150 0.15 17.52 -13.93
CA ILE A 150 1.39 18.17 -14.35
C ILE A 150 1.10 19.28 -15.36
N LYS A 151 0.19 19.05 -16.30
CA LYS A 151 -0.17 20.01 -17.33
C LYS A 151 -0.85 21.26 -16.76
N GLU A 152 -1.65 21.12 -15.71
CA GLU A 152 -2.37 22.22 -15.06
C GLU A 152 -1.47 23.08 -14.15
N LYS A 153 -0.34 22.56 -13.76
CA LYS A 153 0.66 23.28 -12.97
C LYS A 153 1.58 24.11 -13.87
#